data_844080fe0f569bdd74122eeb490fce26
#
_entry.id   844080fe0f569bdd74122eeb490fce26
#
_cell.length_a   1.000
_cell.length_b   1.000
_cell.length_c   1.000
_cell.angle_alpha   90.00
_cell.angle_beta   90.00
_cell.angle_gamma   90.00
#
_symmetry.space_group_name_H-M   'P 1'
#
loop_
_entity.id
_entity.type
_entity.pdbx_description
1 polymer ?
#
loop_
_entity_poly.entity_id
_entity_poly.type
_entity_poly.pdbx_seq_one_letter_code
_entity_poly.pdbx_strand_id
1 'polypeptide(L)'
;MISSNTSFGKLKSMIVGRELEISKRVADFTFQHFYGENLTHAVYDRLKHDGEEYYVNHDLLVKRNEQLDGLSTKLEELGVKIYRPDHLSQVVPIKTPDYKTELSAASNVRDVSLIYRDCIIETPTYVRNRYFENTLLYKVYNELFDGGRGGKWIKSPHNRLVEETMDLTPWNTKRDYNNFDRDKYTMAIDGAQFLRIGKDVIVNINSYNHYLGLEWIKSLFPDSHFHIVNVADNHIDGVLICLRPGTFLVNPKYRNIKELLPEKFKAWDCLFPDDYQVEPIIEKGMTDIDIQLASTRGMDINIISLDEENVLVNEKAYNVIELLNNRGFNVHTVALENCEIFGGGIHCSTLDILREDEYIDYTK
;
A
#
# COMPACT_ATOMS: atom_id res chain seq x y z
N MET A 1 8.70 -18.98 8.45
CA MET A 1 8.68 -18.14 9.66
C MET A 1 8.21 -16.76 9.25
N ILE A 2 7.34 -16.15 10.06
CA ILE A 2 6.82 -14.79 9.85
C ILE A 2 7.39 -13.94 10.98
N SER A 3 8.05 -12.83 10.66
CA SER A 3 8.51 -11.82 11.62
C SER A 3 8.86 -10.53 10.91
N SER A 4 8.14 -9.46 11.19
CA SER A 4 8.43 -8.14 10.64
C SER A 4 7.98 -7.07 11.62
N ASN A 5 8.95 -6.45 12.31
CA ASN A 5 8.69 -5.44 13.32
C ASN A 5 8.89 -4.02 12.77
N THR A 6 9.73 -3.88 11.76
CA THR A 6 10.12 -2.58 11.19
C THR A 6 9.95 -2.58 9.67
N SER A 7 10.03 -1.38 9.08
CA SER A 7 10.07 -1.21 7.62
C SER A 7 11.50 -1.17 7.06
N PHE A 8 12.53 -1.29 7.92
CA PHE A 8 13.94 -1.10 7.55
C PHE A 8 14.91 -2.20 8.01
N GLY A 9 14.51 -3.12 8.89
CA GLY A 9 15.34 -4.26 9.28
C GLY A 9 15.69 -5.15 8.09
N LYS A 10 16.75 -5.94 8.16
CA LYS A 10 17.27 -6.74 7.05
C LYS A 10 16.21 -7.69 6.49
N LEU A 11 15.85 -7.47 5.24
CA LEU A 11 14.80 -8.21 4.54
C LEU A 11 15.29 -9.61 4.16
N LYS A 12 14.51 -10.65 4.47
CA LYS A 12 14.81 -12.05 4.20
C LYS A 12 13.79 -12.73 3.29
N SER A 13 12.53 -12.36 3.41
CA SER A 13 11.50 -12.87 2.51
C SER A 13 10.36 -11.89 2.32
N MET A 14 9.74 -11.95 1.14
CA MET A 14 8.76 -10.98 0.69
C MET A 14 7.77 -11.62 -0.28
N ILE A 15 6.54 -11.12 -0.31
CA ILE A 15 5.61 -11.34 -1.43
C ILE A 15 5.82 -10.21 -2.42
N VAL A 16 5.91 -10.53 -3.71
CA VAL A 16 5.82 -9.56 -4.82
C VAL A 16 4.51 -9.79 -5.53
N GLY A 17 3.73 -8.75 -5.72
CA GLY A 17 2.42 -8.77 -6.34
C GLY A 17 2.42 -9.28 -7.80
N ARG A 18 1.22 -9.52 -8.32
CA ARG A 18 1.02 -9.98 -9.70
C ARG A 18 -0.27 -9.40 -10.25
N GLU A 19 -0.24 -8.98 -11.53
CA GLU A 19 -1.44 -8.58 -12.26
C GLU A 19 -2.19 -9.80 -12.81
N LEU A 20 -3.48 -9.62 -13.11
CA LEU A 20 -4.28 -10.56 -13.90
C LEU A 20 -3.95 -10.42 -15.39
N GLU A 21 -4.25 -11.44 -16.20
CA GLU A 21 -4.16 -11.32 -17.68
C GLU A 21 -5.21 -10.38 -18.24
N ILE A 22 -6.36 -10.27 -17.58
CA ILE A 22 -7.46 -9.38 -17.92
C ILE A 22 -7.86 -8.64 -16.65
N SER A 23 -7.76 -7.33 -16.65
CA SER A 23 -8.17 -6.48 -15.53
C SER A 23 -9.22 -5.47 -15.99
N LYS A 24 -10.34 -5.45 -15.30
CA LYS A 24 -11.43 -4.52 -15.50
C LYS A 24 -11.46 -3.48 -14.38
N ARG A 25 -11.59 -2.22 -14.74
CA ARG A 25 -11.78 -1.16 -13.75
C ARG A 25 -13.22 -1.14 -13.28
N VAL A 26 -13.42 -1.26 -12.00
CA VAL A 26 -14.75 -1.17 -11.37
C VAL A 26 -14.86 0.19 -10.70
N ALA A 27 -15.79 1.02 -11.20
CA ALA A 27 -16.05 2.34 -10.64
C ALA A 27 -17.35 2.29 -9.81
N ASP A 28 -17.23 1.97 -8.54
CA ASP A 28 -18.30 2.15 -7.57
C ASP A 28 -17.96 3.29 -6.58
N PHE A 29 -18.84 3.57 -5.62
CA PHE A 29 -18.62 4.66 -4.67
C PHE A 29 -17.36 4.45 -3.82
N THR A 30 -16.95 3.21 -3.56
CA THR A 30 -15.72 2.93 -2.78
C THR A 30 -14.47 3.27 -3.59
N PHE A 31 -14.47 2.95 -4.88
CA PHE A 31 -13.41 3.36 -5.81
C PHE A 31 -13.36 4.89 -5.95
N GLN A 32 -14.52 5.54 -6.10
CA GLN A 32 -14.60 6.99 -6.18
C GLN A 32 -14.03 7.67 -4.95
N HIS A 33 -14.41 7.20 -3.79
CA HIS A 33 -13.94 7.79 -2.54
C HIS A 33 -12.45 7.58 -2.33
N PHE A 34 -11.92 6.45 -2.79
CA PHE A 34 -10.51 6.11 -2.67
C PHE A 34 -9.62 6.86 -3.67
N TYR A 35 -10.04 6.97 -4.93
CA TYR A 35 -9.24 7.53 -6.03
C TYR A 35 -9.74 8.91 -6.51
N GLY A 36 -10.80 9.45 -5.92
CA GLY A 36 -11.54 10.61 -6.44
C GLY A 36 -10.71 11.88 -6.62
N GLU A 37 -9.65 12.07 -5.83
CA GLU A 37 -8.73 13.21 -6.00
C GLU A 37 -7.80 13.07 -7.21
N ASN A 38 -7.61 11.85 -7.72
CA ASN A 38 -6.73 11.53 -8.83
C ASN A 38 -7.46 11.47 -10.18
N LEU A 39 -8.80 11.50 -10.17
CA LEU A 39 -9.63 11.43 -11.38
C LEU A 39 -10.53 12.67 -11.49
N THR A 40 -10.62 13.25 -12.70
CA THR A 40 -11.60 14.32 -12.93
C THR A 40 -13.03 13.78 -12.84
N HIS A 41 -13.97 14.62 -12.45
CA HIS A 41 -15.39 14.27 -12.43
C HIS A 41 -15.86 13.72 -13.78
N ALA A 42 -15.40 14.29 -14.90
CA ALA A 42 -15.78 13.84 -16.23
C ALA A 42 -15.34 12.39 -16.53
N VAL A 43 -14.12 12.01 -16.14
CA VAL A 43 -13.62 10.63 -16.29
C VAL A 43 -14.39 9.68 -15.38
N TYR A 44 -14.62 10.10 -14.15
CA TYR A 44 -15.37 9.32 -13.20
C TYR A 44 -16.84 9.10 -13.65
N ASP A 45 -17.50 10.14 -14.13
CA ASP A 45 -18.88 10.06 -14.64
C ASP A 45 -18.98 9.12 -15.85
N ARG A 46 -18.00 9.11 -16.74
CA ARG A 46 -17.92 8.13 -17.85
C ARG A 46 -17.83 6.70 -17.32
N LEU A 47 -16.95 6.41 -16.35
CA LEU A 47 -16.85 5.10 -15.74
C LEU A 47 -18.17 4.62 -15.14
N LYS A 48 -18.99 5.56 -14.61
CA LYS A 48 -20.23 5.25 -13.90
C LYS A 48 -21.46 5.11 -14.81
N HIS A 49 -21.55 5.90 -15.89
CA HIS A 49 -22.79 6.11 -16.62
C HIS A 49 -22.85 5.45 -17.99
N ASP A 50 -21.73 5.20 -18.65
CA ASP A 50 -21.78 4.78 -20.06
C ASP A 50 -22.02 3.28 -20.26
N GLY A 51 -22.13 2.50 -19.17
CA GLY A 51 -22.31 1.05 -19.27
C GLY A 51 -21.14 0.36 -20.01
N GLU A 52 -20.13 1.14 -20.37
CA GLU A 52 -18.92 0.64 -21.00
C GLU A 52 -18.06 -0.08 -19.99
N GLU A 53 -17.55 -1.22 -20.40
CA GLU A 53 -16.58 -1.95 -19.61
C GLU A 53 -15.17 -1.41 -19.90
N TYR A 54 -14.53 -0.81 -18.88
CA TYR A 54 -13.18 -0.29 -19.02
C TYR A 54 -12.17 -1.35 -18.61
N TYR A 55 -11.53 -1.96 -19.59
CA TYR A 55 -10.42 -2.87 -19.39
C TYR A 55 -9.10 -2.12 -19.44
N VAL A 56 -8.19 -2.47 -18.55
CA VAL A 56 -6.80 -2.03 -18.64
C VAL A 56 -6.19 -2.61 -19.91
N ASN A 57 -5.43 -1.81 -20.65
CA ASN A 57 -4.78 -2.27 -21.87
C ASN A 57 -3.95 -3.53 -21.60
N HIS A 58 -4.13 -4.57 -22.41
CA HIS A 58 -3.46 -5.86 -22.25
C HIS A 58 -1.93 -5.75 -22.28
N ASP A 59 -1.38 -4.92 -23.18
CA ASP A 59 0.08 -4.74 -23.30
C ASP A 59 0.65 -4.10 -22.00
N LEU A 60 -0.11 -3.20 -21.35
CA LEU A 60 0.27 -2.63 -20.05
C LEU A 60 0.28 -3.71 -18.95
N LEU A 61 -0.69 -4.63 -18.95
CA LEU A 61 -0.74 -5.73 -17.97
C LEU A 61 0.43 -6.70 -18.17
N VAL A 62 0.74 -7.05 -19.41
CA VAL A 62 1.91 -7.89 -19.76
C VAL A 62 3.20 -7.22 -19.29
N LYS A 63 3.40 -5.95 -19.67
CA LYS A 63 4.58 -5.18 -19.27
C LYS A 63 4.70 -5.06 -17.75
N ARG A 64 3.59 -4.81 -17.05
CA ARG A 64 3.58 -4.75 -15.57
C ARG A 64 4.01 -6.08 -14.96
N ASN A 65 3.51 -7.21 -15.46
CA ASN A 65 3.92 -8.54 -14.98
C ASN A 65 5.41 -8.81 -15.25
N GLU A 66 5.92 -8.48 -16.43
CA GLU A 66 7.34 -8.61 -16.75
C GLU A 66 8.21 -7.80 -15.78
N GLN A 67 7.79 -6.59 -15.44
CA GLN A 67 8.50 -5.73 -14.49
C GLN A 67 8.41 -6.25 -13.05
N LEU A 68 7.25 -6.79 -12.63
CA LEU A 68 7.12 -7.45 -11.33
C LEU A 68 7.93 -8.74 -11.22
N ASP A 69 8.11 -9.47 -12.35
CA ASP A 69 9.01 -10.62 -12.43
C ASP A 69 10.48 -10.16 -12.36
N GLY A 70 10.82 -9.05 -13.03
CA GLY A 70 12.13 -8.40 -12.93
C GLY A 70 12.42 -7.93 -11.49
N LEU A 71 11.44 -7.34 -10.81
CA LEU A 71 11.55 -6.97 -9.39
C LEU A 71 11.80 -8.21 -8.51
N SER A 72 11.10 -9.32 -8.78
CA SER A 72 11.30 -10.58 -8.05
C SER A 72 12.73 -11.10 -8.25
N THR A 73 13.20 -11.14 -9.49
CA THR A 73 14.57 -11.57 -9.83
C THR A 73 15.62 -10.71 -9.14
N LYS A 74 15.43 -9.37 -9.18
CA LYS A 74 16.34 -8.43 -8.52
C LYS A 74 16.43 -8.65 -7.01
N LEU A 75 15.30 -8.90 -6.36
CA LEU A 75 15.25 -9.19 -4.93
C LEU A 75 15.91 -10.53 -4.59
N GLU A 76 15.73 -11.57 -5.43
CA GLU A 76 16.39 -12.86 -5.28
C GLU A 76 17.91 -12.75 -5.43
N GLU A 77 18.41 -11.95 -6.38
CA GLU A 77 19.85 -11.63 -6.53
C GLU A 77 20.41 -10.95 -5.26
N LEU A 78 19.58 -10.17 -4.55
CA LEU A 78 19.91 -9.53 -3.29
C LEU A 78 19.72 -10.43 -2.05
N GLY A 79 19.42 -11.72 -2.28
CA GLY A 79 19.30 -12.72 -1.21
C GLY A 79 17.94 -12.76 -0.51
N VAL A 80 16.89 -12.20 -1.09
CA VAL A 80 15.53 -12.19 -0.55
C VAL A 80 14.72 -13.35 -1.13
N LYS A 81 14.11 -14.19 -0.29
CA LYS A 81 13.20 -15.25 -0.75
C LYS A 81 11.88 -14.63 -1.20
N ILE A 82 11.44 -14.93 -2.42
CA ILE A 82 10.22 -14.37 -3.00
C ILE A 82 9.06 -15.37 -2.99
N TYR A 83 7.87 -14.84 -2.73
CA TYR A 83 6.59 -15.52 -2.90
C TYR A 83 5.73 -14.72 -3.87
N ARG A 84 4.82 -15.40 -4.58
CA ARG A 84 3.95 -14.77 -5.58
C ARG A 84 2.50 -15.17 -5.35
N PRO A 85 1.53 -14.24 -5.55
CA PRO A 85 0.11 -14.56 -5.58
C PRO A 85 -0.25 -15.55 -6.69
N ASP A 86 -1.38 -16.23 -6.55
CA ASP A 86 -1.97 -16.98 -7.64
C ASP A 86 -2.29 -16.05 -8.82
N HIS A 87 -2.22 -16.60 -10.03
CA HIS A 87 -2.48 -15.88 -11.28
C HIS A 87 -3.77 -16.36 -11.91
N LEU A 88 -4.62 -15.44 -12.35
CA LEU A 88 -5.85 -15.75 -13.03
C LEU A 88 -5.85 -15.15 -14.44
N SER A 89 -6.31 -15.96 -15.40
CA SER A 89 -6.41 -15.59 -16.82
C SER A 89 -7.80 -15.06 -17.22
N GLN A 90 -8.71 -14.94 -16.26
CA GLN A 90 -10.08 -14.49 -16.53
C GLN A 90 -10.59 -13.59 -15.41
N VAL A 91 -11.54 -12.73 -15.75
CA VAL A 91 -12.30 -11.96 -14.77
C VAL A 91 -13.13 -12.89 -13.90
N VAL A 92 -13.08 -12.76 -12.59
CA VAL A 92 -13.84 -13.54 -11.62
C VAL A 92 -14.90 -12.66 -10.98
N PRO A 93 -16.20 -12.85 -11.35
CA PRO A 93 -17.28 -12.09 -10.73
C PRO A 93 -17.51 -12.54 -9.28
N ILE A 94 -17.76 -11.57 -8.41
CA ILE A 94 -18.06 -11.76 -6.99
C ILE A 94 -19.46 -11.22 -6.71
N LYS A 95 -20.25 -11.99 -5.97
CA LYS A 95 -21.56 -11.57 -5.49
C LYS A 95 -21.65 -11.82 -3.99
N THR A 96 -21.87 -10.74 -3.25
CA THR A 96 -22.23 -10.76 -1.83
C THR A 96 -23.71 -10.45 -1.65
N PRO A 97 -24.29 -10.55 -0.44
CA PRO A 97 -25.63 -10.06 -0.17
C PRO A 97 -25.81 -8.56 -0.44
N ASP A 98 -24.76 -7.76 -0.28
CA ASP A 98 -24.80 -6.30 -0.26
C ASP A 98 -24.36 -5.67 -1.60
N TYR A 99 -23.47 -6.33 -2.38
CA TYR A 99 -22.96 -5.80 -3.64
C TYR A 99 -22.48 -6.88 -4.61
N LYS A 100 -22.24 -6.45 -5.85
CA LYS A 100 -21.54 -7.23 -6.87
C LYS A 100 -20.29 -6.48 -7.26
N THR A 101 -19.23 -7.22 -7.54
CA THR A 101 -17.95 -6.68 -8.00
C THR A 101 -17.18 -7.77 -8.77
N GLU A 102 -15.95 -7.50 -9.12
CA GLU A 102 -15.03 -8.44 -9.74
C GLU A 102 -13.76 -8.53 -8.90
N LEU A 103 -13.13 -9.70 -8.88
CA LEU A 103 -11.88 -9.89 -8.16
C LEU A 103 -10.78 -9.05 -8.80
N SER A 104 -10.17 -8.18 -8.02
CA SER A 104 -9.00 -7.42 -8.43
C SER A 104 -7.73 -8.27 -8.35
N ALA A 105 -6.69 -7.87 -9.07
CA ALA A 105 -5.37 -8.45 -8.99
C ALA A 105 -4.73 -8.21 -7.61
N ALA A 106 -4.02 -9.18 -7.08
CA ALA A 106 -3.13 -8.98 -5.94
C ALA A 106 -1.80 -8.34 -6.41
N SER A 107 -1.90 -7.17 -7.03
CA SER A 107 -0.78 -6.40 -7.55
C SER A 107 -0.11 -5.56 -6.45
N ASN A 108 -0.92 -4.85 -5.67
CA ASN A 108 -0.47 -4.05 -4.53
C ASN A 108 -0.78 -4.78 -3.22
N VAL A 109 -0.07 -5.86 -2.98
CA VAL A 109 -0.32 -6.83 -1.88
C VAL A 109 -0.23 -6.21 -0.49
N ARG A 110 0.48 -5.09 -0.34
CA ARG A 110 0.62 -4.38 0.92
C ARG A 110 -0.66 -3.74 1.41
N ASP A 111 -1.55 -3.40 0.51
CA ASP A 111 -2.77 -2.68 0.86
C ASP A 111 -3.77 -3.57 1.61
N VAL A 112 -3.90 -4.82 1.16
CA VAL A 112 -4.92 -5.76 1.68
C VAL A 112 -4.44 -6.62 2.84
N SER A 113 -3.14 -6.51 3.21
CA SER A 113 -2.55 -7.29 4.30
C SER A 113 -1.51 -6.51 5.06
N LEU A 114 -1.45 -6.74 6.36
CA LEU A 114 -0.41 -6.23 7.25
C LEU A 114 0.37 -7.41 7.83
N ILE A 115 1.69 -7.40 7.69
CA ILE A 115 2.57 -8.26 8.47
C ILE A 115 3.16 -7.42 9.60
N TYR A 116 2.86 -7.82 10.84
CA TYR A 116 3.42 -7.16 12.02
C TYR A 116 3.72 -8.20 13.10
N ARG A 117 4.95 -8.16 13.62
CA ARG A 117 5.49 -9.19 14.50
C ARG A 117 5.42 -10.57 13.82
N ASP A 118 4.84 -11.56 14.47
CA ASP A 118 4.63 -12.92 13.99
C ASP A 118 3.25 -13.16 13.35
N CYS A 119 2.57 -12.08 12.93
CA CYS A 119 1.19 -12.15 12.44
C CYS A 119 1.05 -11.77 10.98
N ILE A 120 0.31 -12.59 10.21
CA ILE A 120 -0.35 -12.19 8.97
C ILE A 120 -1.73 -11.69 9.35
N ILE A 121 -2.09 -10.49 8.92
CA ILE A 121 -3.38 -9.88 9.18
C ILE A 121 -4.01 -9.53 7.83
N GLU A 122 -5.11 -10.22 7.48
CA GLU A 122 -5.96 -9.79 6.38
C GLU A 122 -6.76 -8.57 6.84
N THR A 123 -6.42 -7.40 6.30
CA THR A 123 -7.07 -6.15 6.70
C THR A 123 -8.46 -6.02 6.09
N PRO A 124 -9.41 -5.34 6.78
CA PRO A 124 -10.73 -5.04 6.23
C PRO A 124 -10.62 -3.88 5.24
N THR A 125 -10.12 -4.16 4.03
CA THR A 125 -9.88 -3.12 3.02
C THR A 125 -11.12 -2.32 2.68
N TYR A 126 -10.91 -1.07 2.28
CA TYR A 126 -11.96 -0.09 2.00
C TYR A 126 -12.65 -0.29 0.65
N VAL A 127 -11.96 -0.82 -0.36
CA VAL A 127 -12.42 -0.91 -1.75
C VAL A 127 -13.03 -2.27 -2.07
N ARG A 128 -14.27 -2.30 -2.57
CA ARG A 128 -15.05 -3.53 -2.79
C ARG A 128 -14.38 -4.56 -3.68
N ASN A 129 -13.83 -4.16 -4.82
CA ASN A 129 -13.18 -5.08 -5.74
C ASN A 129 -11.86 -5.64 -5.20
N ARG A 130 -11.25 -4.98 -4.20
CA ARG A 130 -10.02 -5.39 -3.54
C ARG A 130 -10.26 -6.28 -2.32
N TYR A 131 -11.46 -6.27 -1.77
CA TYR A 131 -11.78 -6.98 -0.51
C TYR A 131 -11.44 -8.47 -0.54
N PHE A 132 -11.49 -9.10 -1.71
CA PHE A 132 -11.21 -10.52 -1.89
C PHE A 132 -9.83 -10.83 -2.45
N GLU A 133 -8.95 -9.84 -2.66
CA GLU A 133 -7.59 -10.03 -3.20
C GLU A 133 -6.76 -11.03 -2.39
N ASN A 134 -6.96 -11.09 -1.07
CA ASN A 134 -6.27 -12.04 -0.20
C ASN A 134 -6.51 -13.51 -0.58
N THR A 135 -7.60 -13.82 -1.30
CA THR A 135 -7.85 -15.19 -1.80
C THR A 135 -6.75 -15.66 -2.75
N LEU A 136 -6.12 -14.74 -3.49
CA LEU A 136 -4.98 -15.02 -4.36
C LEU A 136 -3.66 -15.27 -3.58
N LEU A 137 -3.64 -14.96 -2.29
CA LEU A 137 -2.49 -15.11 -1.39
C LEU A 137 -2.60 -16.35 -0.49
N TYR A 138 -3.75 -17.03 -0.46
CA TYR A 138 -4.00 -18.12 0.50
C TYR A 138 -3.02 -19.29 0.36
N LYS A 139 -2.55 -19.59 -0.84
CA LYS A 139 -1.51 -20.60 -1.04
C LYS A 139 -0.21 -20.22 -0.30
N VAL A 140 0.20 -18.97 -0.44
CA VAL A 140 1.38 -18.42 0.23
C VAL A 140 1.14 -18.39 1.76
N TYR A 141 0.00 -17.92 2.21
CA TYR A 141 -0.31 -17.84 3.63
C TYR A 141 -0.35 -19.22 4.30
N ASN A 142 -0.91 -20.24 3.61
CA ASN A 142 -0.90 -21.61 4.11
C ASN A 142 0.52 -22.16 4.25
N GLU A 143 1.41 -21.90 3.27
CA GLU A 143 2.82 -22.29 3.35
C GLU A 143 3.53 -21.60 4.52
N LEU A 144 3.29 -20.31 4.71
CA LEU A 144 3.91 -19.51 5.77
C LEU A 144 3.38 -19.88 7.16
N PHE A 145 2.08 -20.14 7.28
CA PHE A 145 1.43 -20.48 8.54
C PHE A 145 1.87 -21.85 9.06
N ASP A 146 2.02 -22.85 8.20
CA ASP A 146 2.51 -24.20 8.51
C ASP A 146 1.93 -24.79 9.82
N GLY A 147 0.61 -24.77 9.95
CA GLY A 147 -0.10 -25.27 11.13
C GLY A 147 0.21 -24.49 12.43
N GLY A 148 0.54 -23.21 12.31
CA GLY A 148 0.86 -22.31 13.43
C GLY A 148 2.33 -22.26 13.83
N ARG A 149 3.20 -23.07 13.24
CA ARG A 149 4.66 -23.02 13.50
C ARG A 149 5.33 -21.81 12.88
N GLY A 150 4.74 -21.26 11.82
CA GLY A 150 5.25 -20.08 11.11
C GLY A 150 4.88 -18.74 11.72
N GLY A 151 3.90 -18.72 12.64
CA GLY A 151 3.33 -17.51 13.23
C GLY A 151 1.81 -17.59 13.36
N LYS A 152 1.14 -16.44 13.34
CA LYS A 152 -0.32 -16.33 13.40
C LYS A 152 -0.89 -15.84 12.06
N TRP A 153 -2.09 -16.30 11.73
CA TRP A 153 -2.84 -15.79 10.60
C TRP A 153 -4.23 -15.36 11.09
N ILE A 154 -4.53 -14.07 10.95
CA ILE A 154 -5.72 -13.44 11.50
C ILE A 154 -6.47 -12.78 10.35
N LYS A 155 -7.74 -13.12 10.22
CA LYS A 155 -8.64 -12.49 9.25
C LYS A 155 -9.55 -11.50 9.95
N SER A 156 -9.74 -10.33 9.34
CA SER A 156 -10.70 -9.34 9.84
C SER A 156 -12.13 -9.86 9.82
N PRO A 157 -13.00 -9.38 10.72
CA PRO A 157 -14.44 -9.55 10.57
C PRO A 157 -14.91 -9.07 9.20
N HIS A 158 -15.95 -9.74 8.66
CA HIS A 158 -16.47 -9.39 7.34
C HIS A 158 -17.08 -7.99 7.31
N ASN A 159 -16.71 -7.22 6.28
CA ASN A 159 -17.15 -5.86 6.08
C ASN A 159 -18.22 -5.81 4.96
N ARG A 160 -19.33 -5.14 5.22
CA ARG A 160 -20.44 -5.02 4.24
C ARG A 160 -20.15 -4.02 3.13
N LEU A 161 -19.32 -2.99 3.39
CA LEU A 161 -18.95 -1.93 2.43
C LEU A 161 -20.15 -1.29 1.73
N VAL A 162 -21.20 -0.97 2.52
CA VAL A 162 -22.38 -0.24 2.04
C VAL A 162 -22.26 1.24 2.36
N GLU A 163 -22.81 2.09 1.48
CA GLU A 163 -22.61 3.54 1.51
C GLU A 163 -23.02 4.16 2.86
N GLU A 164 -24.11 3.67 3.45
CA GLU A 164 -24.65 4.17 4.72
C GLU A 164 -23.70 3.94 5.91
N THR A 165 -22.77 2.99 5.79
CA THR A 165 -21.82 2.66 6.86
C THR A 165 -20.40 3.19 6.59
N MET A 166 -20.24 4.01 5.55
CA MET A 166 -18.95 4.59 5.19
C MET A 166 -18.92 6.10 5.50
N ASP A 167 -17.78 6.55 6.02
CA ASP A 167 -17.50 7.97 6.20
C ASP A 167 -16.98 8.55 4.89
N LEU A 168 -17.87 9.11 4.11
CA LEU A 168 -17.56 9.69 2.79
C LEU A 168 -17.20 11.19 2.87
N THR A 169 -16.92 11.70 4.07
CA THR A 169 -16.42 13.08 4.22
C THR A 169 -15.01 13.20 3.64
N PRO A 170 -14.64 14.35 3.04
CA PRO A 170 -13.29 14.58 2.54
C PRO A 170 -12.22 14.25 3.58
N TRP A 171 -11.12 13.63 3.17
CA TRP A 171 -10.08 13.09 4.05
C TRP A 171 -9.43 14.16 4.95
N ASN A 172 -9.33 15.40 4.49
CA ASN A 172 -8.80 16.55 5.24
C ASN A 172 -9.77 17.14 6.28
N THR A 173 -10.99 16.61 6.40
CA THR A 173 -11.95 17.04 7.40
C THR A 173 -11.51 16.57 8.78
N LYS A 174 -11.47 17.51 9.74
CA LYS A 174 -11.17 17.18 11.15
C LYS A 174 -12.29 16.32 11.75
N ARG A 175 -11.91 15.21 12.37
CA ARG A 175 -12.84 14.28 13.03
C ARG A 175 -12.61 14.23 14.53
N ASP A 176 -13.68 14.06 15.29
CA ASP A 176 -13.62 13.78 16.73
C ASP A 176 -13.79 12.28 16.97
N TYR A 177 -12.67 11.57 17.07
CA TYR A 177 -12.65 10.11 17.28
C TYR A 177 -13.08 9.69 18.69
N ASN A 178 -13.23 10.63 19.63
CA ASN A 178 -13.72 10.35 20.97
C ASN A 178 -15.24 10.49 21.09
N ASN A 179 -15.88 11.17 20.13
CA ASN A 179 -17.31 11.47 20.17
C ASN A 179 -17.95 11.33 18.79
N PHE A 180 -18.27 10.08 18.39
CA PHE A 180 -19.01 9.76 17.18
C PHE A 180 -19.89 8.52 17.39
N ASP A 181 -20.89 8.37 16.55
CA ASP A 181 -21.76 7.19 16.55
C ASP A 181 -21.00 5.99 15.95
N ARG A 182 -20.50 5.12 16.82
CA ARG A 182 -19.71 3.95 16.43
C ARG A 182 -20.53 2.90 15.67
N ASP A 183 -21.81 2.78 15.98
CA ASP A 183 -22.70 1.79 15.38
C ASP A 183 -23.08 2.14 13.94
N LYS A 184 -22.90 3.39 13.56
CA LYS A 184 -23.12 3.88 12.20
C LYS A 184 -22.09 3.35 11.22
N TYR A 185 -20.83 3.19 11.64
CA TYR A 185 -19.72 2.93 10.74
C TYR A 185 -19.22 1.50 10.84
N THR A 186 -18.87 0.91 9.71
CA THR A 186 -18.14 -0.36 9.66
C THR A 186 -16.63 -0.11 9.75
N MET A 187 -15.85 -1.07 10.27
CA MET A 187 -14.41 -0.93 10.24
C MET A 187 -13.86 -1.14 8.83
N ALA A 188 -12.93 -0.29 8.41
CA ALA A 188 -12.16 -0.47 7.19
C ALA A 188 -10.78 0.19 7.35
N ILE A 189 -9.71 -0.53 7.02
CA ILE A 189 -8.35 -0.03 7.07
C ILE A 189 -7.46 -0.89 6.18
N ASP A 190 -6.54 -0.26 5.47
CA ASP A 190 -5.60 -0.95 4.60
C ASP A 190 -4.23 -1.13 5.28
N GLY A 191 -3.50 -2.19 4.91
CA GLY A 191 -2.16 -2.46 5.45
C GLY A 191 -1.15 -1.35 5.14
N ALA A 192 -1.28 -0.68 4.00
CA ALA A 192 -0.41 0.44 3.60
C ALA A 192 -0.63 1.74 4.40
N GLN A 193 -1.60 1.77 5.33
CA GLN A 193 -1.75 2.88 6.28
C GLN A 193 -0.78 2.80 7.46
N PHE A 194 -0.06 1.67 7.63
CA PHE A 194 0.81 1.39 8.76
C PHE A 194 2.30 1.50 8.40
N LEU A 195 3.03 2.36 9.11
CA LEU A 195 4.48 2.47 9.05
C LEU A 195 5.08 1.92 10.35
N ARG A 196 5.76 0.77 10.27
CA ARG A 196 6.25 -0.01 11.41
C ARG A 196 7.67 0.44 11.81
N ILE A 197 7.86 0.72 13.11
CA ILE A 197 9.14 1.18 13.70
C ILE A 197 9.34 0.45 15.04
N GLY A 198 9.38 -0.88 15.02
CA GLY A 198 9.49 -1.71 16.21
C GLY A 198 8.22 -1.67 17.07
N LYS A 199 8.32 -1.20 18.31
CA LYS A 199 7.16 -1.02 19.21
C LYS A 199 6.24 0.11 18.79
N ASP A 200 6.73 1.04 17.98
CA ASP A 200 5.97 2.18 17.50
C ASP A 200 5.48 1.93 16.08
N VAL A 201 4.25 2.32 15.82
CA VAL A 201 3.62 2.25 14.49
C VAL A 201 2.95 3.58 14.22
N ILE A 202 3.37 4.27 13.16
CA ILE A 202 2.67 5.48 12.70
C ILE A 202 1.56 5.03 11.76
N VAL A 203 0.33 5.52 11.98
CA VAL A 203 -0.85 5.09 11.22
C VAL A 203 -1.59 6.28 10.68
N ASN A 204 -1.81 6.32 9.37
CA ASN A 204 -2.62 7.34 8.72
C ASN A 204 -4.11 7.05 8.90
N ILE A 205 -4.82 7.91 9.62
CA ILE A 205 -6.25 7.78 9.92
C ILE A 205 -6.96 9.07 9.52
N ASN A 206 -7.93 8.95 8.60
CA ASN A 206 -8.66 10.10 8.07
C ASN A 206 -10.18 9.86 7.95
N SER A 207 -10.70 8.74 8.47
CA SER A 207 -12.13 8.44 8.52
C SER A 207 -12.51 7.71 9.81
N TYR A 208 -13.78 7.70 10.16
CA TYR A 208 -14.28 6.89 11.28
C TYR A 208 -14.12 5.38 11.00
N ASN A 209 -14.23 4.97 9.75
CA ASN A 209 -13.99 3.57 9.35
C ASN A 209 -12.54 3.17 9.62
N HIS A 210 -11.55 4.01 9.24
CA HIS A 210 -10.13 3.77 9.52
C HIS A 210 -9.86 3.70 11.03
N TYR A 211 -10.49 4.60 11.80
CA TYR A 211 -10.33 4.59 13.25
C TYR A 211 -10.84 3.30 13.89
N LEU A 212 -12.01 2.80 13.47
CA LEU A 212 -12.53 1.51 13.94
C LEU A 212 -11.63 0.34 13.53
N GLY A 213 -11.10 0.35 12.32
CA GLY A 213 -10.11 -0.62 11.85
C GLY A 213 -8.83 -0.60 12.69
N LEU A 214 -8.31 0.59 13.02
CA LEU A 214 -7.16 0.74 13.91
C LEU A 214 -7.45 0.20 15.32
N GLU A 215 -8.61 0.48 15.89
CA GLU A 215 -8.98 -0.03 17.22
C GLU A 215 -8.98 -1.57 17.24
N TRP A 216 -9.45 -2.20 16.16
CA TRP A 216 -9.37 -3.65 16.01
C TRP A 216 -7.90 -4.13 15.97
N ILE A 217 -7.04 -3.52 15.14
CA ILE A 217 -5.60 -3.85 15.05
C ILE A 217 -4.91 -3.64 16.42
N LYS A 218 -5.18 -2.53 17.11
CA LYS A 218 -4.64 -2.25 18.45
C LYS A 218 -4.97 -3.34 19.46
N SER A 219 -6.18 -3.91 19.38
CA SER A 219 -6.60 -4.98 20.28
C SER A 219 -5.77 -6.26 20.13
N LEU A 220 -5.14 -6.47 18.96
CA LEU A 220 -4.25 -7.61 18.68
C LEU A 220 -2.83 -7.39 19.24
N PHE A 221 -2.43 -6.13 19.47
CA PHE A 221 -1.07 -5.74 19.89
C PHE A 221 -1.10 -4.73 21.03
N PRO A 222 -1.55 -5.12 22.23
CA PRO A 222 -1.74 -4.20 23.36
C PRO A 222 -0.44 -3.59 23.90
N ASP A 223 0.71 -4.16 23.60
CA ASP A 223 2.05 -3.72 23.99
C ASP A 223 2.77 -2.88 22.91
N SER A 224 2.08 -2.54 21.81
CA SER A 224 2.56 -1.64 20.76
C SER A 224 1.97 -0.24 20.89
N HIS A 225 2.72 0.76 20.44
CA HIS A 225 2.31 2.17 20.47
C HIS A 225 1.89 2.62 19.09
N PHE A 226 0.59 2.80 18.88
CA PHE A 226 0.05 3.29 17.61
C PHE A 226 -0.15 4.81 17.66
N HIS A 227 0.51 5.51 16.74
CA HIS A 227 0.49 6.97 16.63
C HIS A 227 -0.34 7.39 15.43
N ILE A 228 -1.49 8.02 15.69
CA ILE A 228 -2.38 8.48 14.63
C ILE A 228 -1.81 9.76 14.02
N VAL A 229 -1.73 9.77 12.69
CA VAL A 229 -1.49 10.95 11.86
C VAL A 229 -2.59 11.08 10.81
N ASN A 230 -2.77 12.28 10.27
CA ASN A 230 -3.60 12.53 9.10
C ASN A 230 -2.75 13.30 8.08
N VAL A 231 -2.03 12.58 7.25
CA VAL A 231 -1.03 13.12 6.31
C VAL A 231 -1.30 12.75 4.86
N ALA A 232 -2.23 11.84 4.60
CA ALA A 232 -2.57 11.36 3.27
C ALA A 232 -4.08 11.12 3.17
N ASP A 233 -4.59 11.11 1.95
CA ASP A 233 -5.95 10.69 1.64
C ASP A 233 -6.20 9.23 2.06
N ASN A 234 -5.25 8.34 1.82
CA ASN A 234 -5.35 6.93 2.19
C ASN A 234 -4.03 6.38 2.76
N HIS A 235 -3.10 5.98 1.89
CA HIS A 235 -1.90 5.24 2.24
C HIS A 235 -0.75 6.16 2.64
N ILE A 236 -0.07 5.81 3.74
CA ILE A 236 1.05 6.61 4.25
C ILE A 236 2.31 6.44 3.40
N ASP A 237 2.47 5.32 2.71
CA ASP A 237 3.67 4.98 1.95
C ASP A 237 3.86 5.79 0.65
N GLY A 238 2.85 6.54 0.23
CA GLY A 238 2.96 7.60 -0.78
C GLY A 238 3.46 8.94 -0.23
N VAL A 239 3.54 9.08 1.09
CA VAL A 239 3.92 10.32 1.79
C VAL A 239 5.19 10.16 2.60
N LEU A 240 5.36 9.03 3.30
CA LEU A 240 6.39 8.83 4.30
C LEU A 240 6.89 7.38 4.29
N ILE A 241 8.19 7.18 4.11
CA ILE A 241 8.88 5.89 4.23
C ILE A 241 9.94 6.00 5.33
N CYS A 242 10.04 5.00 6.20
CA CYS A 242 11.13 4.90 7.18
C CYS A 242 12.28 4.11 6.55
N LEU A 243 13.42 4.76 6.36
CA LEU A 243 14.60 4.18 5.71
C LEU A 243 15.49 3.41 6.69
N ARG A 244 15.64 3.95 7.89
CA ARG A 244 16.41 3.41 9.03
C ARG A 244 16.05 4.19 10.30
N PRO A 245 16.48 3.76 11.49
CA PRO A 245 16.29 4.55 12.70
C PRO A 245 16.81 6.00 12.52
N GLY A 246 15.98 6.97 12.88
CA GLY A 246 16.31 8.38 12.77
C GLY A 246 16.11 9.01 11.38
N THR A 247 15.66 8.27 10.35
CA THR A 247 15.60 8.80 8.98
C THR A 247 14.32 8.42 8.24
N PHE A 248 13.61 9.42 7.77
CA PHE A 248 12.47 9.29 6.87
C PHE A 248 12.78 9.81 5.46
N LEU A 249 12.24 9.17 4.44
CA LEU A 249 12.07 9.72 3.10
C LEU A 249 10.65 10.25 2.99
N VAL A 250 10.50 11.48 2.52
CA VAL A 250 9.23 12.20 2.50
C VAL A 250 8.92 12.72 1.11
N ASN A 251 7.68 12.57 0.69
CA ASN A 251 7.19 13.15 -0.56
C ASN A 251 7.34 14.69 -0.52
N PRO A 252 7.97 15.30 -1.53
CA PRO A 252 8.26 16.75 -1.53
C PRO A 252 7.04 17.65 -1.42
N LYS A 253 5.84 17.13 -1.71
CA LYS A 253 4.58 17.87 -1.49
C LYS A 253 4.28 18.12 -0.01
N TYR A 254 4.90 17.37 0.92
CA TYR A 254 4.61 17.39 2.36
C TYR A 254 5.77 17.97 3.19
N ARG A 255 6.33 19.11 2.77
CA ARG A 255 7.49 19.76 3.45
C ARG A 255 7.22 20.14 4.91
N ASN A 256 5.97 20.26 5.31
CA ASN A 256 5.54 20.50 6.69
C ASN A 256 5.33 19.24 7.52
N ILE A 257 5.75 18.07 7.03
CA ILE A 257 5.45 16.76 7.66
C ILE A 257 5.86 16.71 9.13
N LYS A 258 6.95 17.39 9.54
CA LYS A 258 7.42 17.43 10.93
C LYS A 258 6.40 17.99 11.91
N GLU A 259 5.50 18.87 11.47
CA GLU A 259 4.43 19.42 12.29
C GLU A 259 3.34 18.38 12.58
N LEU A 260 3.17 17.42 11.67
CA LEU A 260 2.16 16.38 11.70
C LEU A 260 2.66 15.08 12.36
N LEU A 261 3.98 14.90 12.47
CA LEU A 261 4.56 13.72 13.10
C LEU A 261 4.35 13.73 14.62
N PRO A 262 4.22 12.55 15.24
CA PRO A 262 4.23 12.41 16.69
C PRO A 262 5.52 13.00 17.29
N GLU A 263 5.43 13.60 18.47
CA GLU A 263 6.53 14.37 19.09
C GLU A 263 7.85 13.61 19.12
N LYS A 264 7.82 12.34 19.48
CA LYS A 264 9.02 11.49 19.57
C LYS A 264 9.76 11.28 18.23
N PHE A 265 9.12 11.55 17.07
CA PHE A 265 9.71 11.41 15.73
C PHE A 265 10.11 12.75 15.11
N LYS A 266 9.77 13.89 15.71
CA LYS A 266 10.10 15.22 15.17
C LYS A 266 11.58 15.51 15.07
N ALA A 267 12.40 14.86 15.90
CA ALA A 267 13.86 14.96 15.87
C ALA A 267 14.48 14.14 14.72
N TRP A 268 13.75 13.23 14.11
CA TRP A 268 14.25 12.42 13.01
C TRP A 268 14.50 13.24 11.75
N ASP A 269 15.52 12.87 10.99
CA ASP A 269 15.81 13.52 9.71
C ASP A 269 14.74 13.19 8.68
N CYS A 270 14.28 14.20 7.95
CA CYS A 270 13.32 14.06 6.86
C CYS A 270 14.02 14.44 5.57
N LEU A 271 14.22 13.45 4.70
CA LEU A 271 14.86 13.61 3.40
C LEU A 271 13.77 13.93 2.37
N PHE A 272 13.95 15.02 1.66
CA PHE A 272 13.04 15.46 0.60
C PHE A 272 13.79 15.42 -0.73
N PRO A 273 13.37 14.57 -1.69
CA PRO A 273 13.90 14.66 -3.04
C PRO A 273 13.46 15.98 -3.68
N ASP A 274 14.17 16.40 -4.72
CA ASP A 274 13.72 17.51 -5.54
C ASP A 274 12.40 17.15 -6.26
N ASP A 275 11.66 18.18 -6.69
CA ASP A 275 10.37 17.99 -7.35
C ASP A 275 10.54 17.16 -8.64
N TYR A 276 9.54 16.32 -8.91
CA TYR A 276 9.53 15.40 -10.04
C TYR A 276 9.68 16.15 -11.38
N GLN A 277 10.61 15.68 -12.21
CA GLN A 277 10.87 16.26 -13.54
C GLN A 277 10.55 15.28 -14.68
N VAL A 278 10.19 14.03 -14.37
CA VAL A 278 9.94 13.01 -15.39
C VAL A 278 8.52 13.16 -15.92
N GLU A 279 8.37 13.29 -17.23
CA GLU A 279 7.07 13.32 -17.88
C GLU A 279 6.42 11.91 -17.84
N PRO A 280 5.09 11.83 -17.74
CA PRO A 280 4.40 10.55 -17.77
C PRO A 280 4.65 9.82 -19.08
N ILE A 281 4.82 8.50 -19.01
CA ILE A 281 4.96 7.66 -20.20
C ILE A 281 3.57 7.37 -20.72
N ILE A 282 3.25 7.97 -21.88
CA ILE A 282 1.98 7.73 -22.59
C ILE A 282 2.23 6.67 -23.68
N GLU A 283 1.60 5.52 -23.54
CA GLU A 283 1.72 4.41 -24.46
C GLU A 283 0.49 4.28 -25.37
N LYS A 284 0.71 3.70 -26.54
CA LYS A 284 -0.38 3.46 -27.50
C LYS A 284 -1.40 2.50 -26.88
N GLY A 285 -2.68 2.85 -26.97
CA GLY A 285 -3.79 2.04 -26.47
C GLY A 285 -4.16 2.33 -25.01
N MET A 286 -3.53 3.34 -24.36
CA MET A 286 -4.02 3.87 -23.08
C MET A 286 -5.39 4.53 -23.27
N THR A 287 -6.27 4.28 -22.32
CA THR A 287 -7.54 5.00 -22.19
C THR A 287 -7.33 6.39 -21.60
N ASP A 288 -8.31 7.29 -21.72
CA ASP A 288 -8.26 8.61 -21.07
C ASP A 288 -8.04 8.50 -19.55
N ILE A 289 -8.54 7.42 -18.94
CA ILE A 289 -8.35 7.12 -17.51
C ILE A 289 -6.89 6.79 -17.23
N ASP A 290 -6.29 5.92 -18.05
CA ASP A 290 -4.89 5.53 -17.91
C ASP A 290 -3.98 6.75 -18.08
N ILE A 291 -4.27 7.61 -19.08
CA ILE A 291 -3.53 8.85 -19.32
C ILE A 291 -3.64 9.80 -18.13
N GLN A 292 -4.83 9.95 -17.57
CA GLN A 292 -5.04 10.81 -16.41
C GLN A 292 -4.33 10.27 -15.18
N LEU A 293 -4.41 8.96 -14.90
CA LEU A 293 -3.68 8.32 -13.81
C LEU A 293 -2.16 8.45 -14.01
N ALA A 294 -1.64 8.18 -15.21
CA ALA A 294 -0.22 8.35 -15.54
C ALA A 294 0.28 9.79 -15.31
N SER A 295 -0.61 10.77 -15.39
CA SER A 295 -0.29 12.19 -15.16
C SER A 295 -0.29 12.57 -13.68
N THR A 296 -0.77 11.72 -12.78
CA THR A 296 -0.61 11.90 -11.33
C THR A 296 0.84 11.59 -10.96
N ARG A 297 1.38 12.26 -9.96
CA ARG A 297 2.80 12.09 -9.58
C ARG A 297 2.89 11.87 -8.08
N GLY A 298 3.81 11.02 -7.66
CA GLY A 298 4.02 10.77 -6.24
C GLY A 298 4.58 9.40 -5.88
N MET A 299 4.79 8.53 -6.89
CA MET A 299 5.24 7.15 -6.64
C MET A 299 6.76 6.99 -6.55
N ASP A 300 7.57 8.04 -6.81
CA ASP A 300 9.03 7.95 -6.77
C ASP A 300 9.58 7.60 -5.39
N ILE A 301 8.91 8.02 -4.32
CA ILE A 301 9.30 7.66 -2.94
C ILE A 301 8.75 6.30 -2.50
N ASN A 302 7.95 5.63 -3.32
CA ASN A 302 7.36 4.32 -3.00
C ASN A 302 8.40 3.20 -3.18
N ILE A 303 9.43 3.24 -2.34
CA ILE A 303 10.64 2.41 -2.34
C ILE A 303 10.63 1.44 -1.16
N ILE A 304 11.57 0.51 -1.12
CA ILE A 304 11.78 -0.37 0.04
C ILE A 304 13.21 -0.27 0.58
N SER A 305 13.35 -0.27 1.91
CA SER A 305 14.60 -0.54 2.57
C SER A 305 14.83 -2.05 2.61
N LEU A 306 15.99 -2.49 2.11
CA LEU A 306 16.43 -3.88 2.20
C LEU A 306 17.07 -4.16 3.56
N ASP A 307 17.72 -3.15 4.10
CA ASP A 307 18.23 -2.99 5.46
C ASP A 307 18.52 -1.49 5.72
N GLU A 308 19.20 -1.16 6.81
CA GLU A 308 19.50 0.23 7.20
C GLU A 308 20.46 0.98 6.25
N GLU A 309 21.18 0.26 5.37
CA GLU A 309 22.15 0.82 4.45
C GLU A 309 21.73 0.67 2.98
N ASN A 310 20.92 -0.34 2.67
CA ASN A 310 20.56 -0.74 1.31
C ASN A 310 19.10 -0.45 1.02
N VAL A 311 18.84 0.19 -0.13
CA VAL A 311 17.47 0.53 -0.59
C VAL A 311 17.26 0.07 -2.03
N LEU A 312 16.03 -0.28 -2.39
CA LEU A 312 15.64 -0.60 -3.76
C LEU A 312 14.67 0.46 -4.27
N VAL A 313 15.03 1.11 -5.37
CA VAL A 313 14.39 2.29 -5.94
C VAL A 313 14.03 2.05 -7.40
N ASN A 314 12.96 2.69 -7.87
CA ASN A 314 12.66 2.70 -9.31
C ASN A 314 13.80 3.40 -10.08
N GLU A 315 14.31 2.76 -11.13
CA GLU A 315 15.45 3.27 -11.90
C GLU A 315 15.21 4.65 -12.53
N LYS A 316 13.96 5.07 -12.70
CA LYS A 316 13.58 6.38 -13.22
C LYS A 316 13.37 7.46 -12.16
N ALA A 317 13.44 7.12 -10.88
CA ALA A 317 13.36 8.07 -9.77
C ALA A 317 14.73 8.75 -9.50
N TYR A 318 15.28 9.44 -10.49
CA TYR A 318 16.64 9.97 -10.47
C TYR A 318 16.93 10.91 -9.27
N ASN A 319 16.00 11.78 -8.93
CA ASN A 319 16.07 12.68 -7.77
C ASN A 319 16.12 11.93 -6.44
N VAL A 320 15.37 10.83 -6.31
CA VAL A 320 15.43 9.97 -5.12
C VAL A 320 16.77 9.22 -5.07
N ILE A 321 17.23 8.67 -6.21
CA ILE A 321 18.51 7.98 -6.33
C ILE A 321 19.66 8.89 -5.93
N GLU A 322 19.70 10.11 -6.48
CA GLU A 322 20.73 11.10 -6.18
C GLU A 322 20.73 11.49 -4.69
N LEU A 323 19.54 11.79 -4.15
CA LEU A 323 19.39 12.13 -2.74
C LEU A 323 19.93 11.04 -1.83
N LEU A 324 19.53 9.78 -2.06
CA LEU A 324 19.90 8.66 -1.19
C LEU A 324 21.38 8.31 -1.29
N ASN A 325 21.99 8.37 -2.50
CA ASN A 325 23.43 8.22 -2.68
C ASN A 325 24.20 9.30 -1.90
N ASN A 326 23.74 10.57 -1.97
CA ASN A 326 24.36 11.69 -1.25
C ASN A 326 24.21 11.57 0.27
N ARG A 327 23.27 10.74 0.75
CA ARG A 327 23.05 10.44 2.17
C ARG A 327 23.68 9.12 2.62
N GLY A 328 24.50 8.50 1.76
CA GLY A 328 25.31 7.33 2.07
C GLY A 328 24.55 6.00 2.04
N PHE A 329 23.40 5.94 1.35
CA PHE A 329 22.72 4.68 1.09
C PHE A 329 23.32 3.98 -0.14
N ASN A 330 23.36 2.66 -0.13
CA ASN A 330 23.61 1.82 -1.29
C ASN A 330 22.30 1.67 -2.08
N VAL A 331 22.19 2.37 -3.20
CA VAL A 331 20.97 2.40 -4.00
C VAL A 331 21.00 1.30 -5.05
N HIS A 332 20.13 0.32 -4.94
CA HIS A 332 19.83 -0.66 -5.97
C HIS A 332 18.65 -0.18 -6.79
N THR A 333 18.64 -0.47 -8.08
CA THR A 333 17.55 -0.01 -8.96
C THR A 333 16.86 -1.17 -9.67
N VAL A 334 15.59 -0.95 -10.00
CA VAL A 334 14.75 -1.86 -10.79
C VAL A 334 13.78 -1.07 -11.66
N ALA A 335 13.48 -1.57 -12.86
CA ALA A 335 12.47 -0.98 -13.72
C ALA A 335 11.06 -1.27 -13.17
N LEU A 336 10.27 -0.22 -12.94
CA LEU A 336 8.86 -0.31 -12.63
C LEU A 336 8.15 0.94 -13.16
N GLU A 337 7.61 0.85 -14.37
CA GLU A 337 6.97 1.97 -15.06
C GLU A 337 5.47 2.01 -14.80
N ASN A 338 4.85 3.16 -15.11
CA ASN A 338 3.40 3.36 -15.03
C ASN A 338 2.79 2.99 -13.65
N CYS A 339 3.55 3.23 -12.57
CA CYS A 339 3.13 2.91 -11.21
C CYS A 339 1.81 3.57 -10.84
N GLU A 340 1.57 4.77 -11.33
CA GLU A 340 0.36 5.57 -11.09
C GLU A 340 -0.89 4.91 -11.70
N ILE A 341 -0.76 4.29 -12.88
CA ILE A 341 -1.87 3.58 -13.54
C ILE A 341 -2.33 2.39 -12.71
N PHE A 342 -1.37 1.69 -12.07
CA PHE A 342 -1.60 0.52 -11.23
C PHE A 342 -1.78 0.88 -9.74
N GLY A 343 -1.78 2.18 -9.41
CA GLY A 343 -2.00 2.68 -8.05
C GLY A 343 -0.92 2.27 -7.03
N GLY A 344 0.30 1.93 -7.49
CA GLY A 344 1.37 1.55 -6.57
C GLY A 344 2.74 1.33 -7.19
N GLY A 345 3.78 1.77 -6.46
CA GLY A 345 5.19 1.55 -6.78
C GLY A 345 5.75 0.25 -6.18
N ILE A 346 7.04 0.24 -5.90
CA ILE A 346 7.76 -0.93 -5.38
C ILE A 346 7.22 -1.33 -4.00
N HIS A 347 7.02 -0.36 -3.09
CA HIS A 347 6.56 -0.63 -1.73
C HIS A 347 5.14 -1.22 -1.73
N CYS A 348 4.20 -0.63 -2.45
CA CYS A 348 2.83 -1.11 -2.57
C CYS A 348 2.77 -2.52 -3.18
N SER A 349 3.59 -2.78 -4.22
CA SER A 349 3.61 -4.07 -4.92
C SER A 349 4.33 -5.18 -4.14
N THR A 350 4.82 -4.89 -2.93
CA THR A 350 5.57 -5.84 -2.11
C THR A 350 5.06 -5.88 -0.67
N LEU A 351 5.15 -7.06 -0.04
CA LEU A 351 4.79 -7.25 1.37
C LEU A 351 5.88 -8.06 2.08
N ASP A 352 6.60 -7.42 2.98
CA ASP A 352 7.68 -8.04 3.73
C ASP A 352 7.14 -9.03 4.77
N ILE A 353 7.61 -10.29 4.69
CA ILE A 353 7.19 -11.40 5.54
C ILE A 353 8.17 -11.62 6.69
N LEU A 354 9.46 -11.61 6.36
CA LEU A 354 10.52 -11.86 7.32
C LEU A 354 11.59 -10.78 7.20
N ARG A 355 11.83 -10.09 8.31
CA ARG A 355 12.96 -9.21 8.54
C ARG A 355 13.76 -9.67 9.75
N GLU A 356 15.07 -9.56 9.69
CA GLU A 356 15.93 -9.65 10.86
C GLU A 356 15.93 -8.28 11.53
N ASP A 357 15.08 -8.10 12.51
CA ASP A 357 14.87 -6.86 13.22
C ASP A 357 14.42 -7.12 14.67
N GLU A 358 14.40 -6.07 15.49
CA GLU A 358 14.03 -6.16 16.89
C GLU A 358 12.70 -5.44 17.18
N TYR A 359 11.95 -5.98 18.14
CA TYR A 359 10.73 -5.35 18.63
C TYR A 359 11.06 -4.43 19.83
N ILE A 360 11.73 -3.31 19.55
CA ILE A 360 12.19 -2.32 20.56
C ILE A 360 11.66 -0.91 20.24
N ASP A 361 11.89 0.03 21.13
CA ASP A 361 11.65 1.47 20.91
C ASP A 361 12.90 2.10 20.28
N TYR A 362 12.82 2.41 18.99
CA TYR A 362 13.91 3.00 18.20
C TYR A 362 14.09 4.52 18.40
N THR A 363 13.31 5.12 19.29
CA THR A 363 13.41 6.57 19.58
C THR A 363 14.20 6.89 20.85
N LYS A 364 14.75 5.86 21.51
CA LYS A 364 15.57 6.00 22.73
C LYS A 364 17.04 6.04 22.43
#